data_b7c2e7ffd67b6aff33574a81b31a9621
#
_entry.id   b7c2e7ffd67b6aff33574a81b31a9621
#
_cell.length_a   1.000
_cell.length_b   1.000
_cell.length_c   1.000
_cell.angle_alpha   90.00
_cell.angle_beta   90.00
_cell.angle_gamma   90.00
#
_symmetry.space_group_name_H-M   'P 1'
#
loop_
_entity.id
_entity.type
_entity.pdbx_description
1 polymer ?
#
loop_
_entity_poly.entity_id
_entity_poly.type
_entity_poly.pdbx_seq_one_letter_code
_entity_poly.pdbx_strand_id
1 'polypeptide(L)' 'MTERTIWVLWGGVFTNTDFKTLEGGTEELHGPYHSEAEATRAWQELMRRKIDIATHRLFVMQAVAGRQASLAA' A
#
# COMPACT_ATOMS: atom_id res chain seq x y z
N MET A 1 23.44 8.23 11.63
CA MET A 1 22.00 8.15 11.84
C MET A 1 21.44 6.90 11.21
N THR A 2 20.53 6.27 11.89
CA THR A 2 19.97 5.01 11.42
C THR A 2 18.71 5.27 10.60
N GLU A 3 18.67 4.69 9.42
CA GLU A 3 17.46 4.77 8.60
C GLU A 3 16.42 3.85 9.20
N ARG A 4 15.17 4.27 9.09
CA ARG A 4 14.05 3.46 9.52
C ARG A 4 13.23 3.06 8.31
N THR A 5 12.92 1.80 8.22
CA THR A 5 12.12 1.28 7.11
C THR A 5 10.75 0.85 7.65
N ILE A 6 9.72 1.26 6.95
CA ILE A 6 8.38 0.81 7.25
C ILE A 6 7.73 0.31 5.96
N TRP A 7 6.64 -0.40 6.13
CA TRP A 7 5.86 -0.91 5.00
C TRP A 7 4.44 -0.40 5.12
N VAL A 8 3.84 -0.10 4.00
CA VAL A 8 2.45 0.34 3.94
C VAL A 8 1.74 -0.40 2.83
N LEU A 9 0.42 -0.43 2.91
CA LEU A 9 -0.41 -0.99 1.85
C LEU A 9 -1.16 0.16 1.21
N TRP A 10 -1.09 0.26 -0.10
CA TRP A 10 -1.74 1.35 -0.81
C TRP A 10 -2.48 0.81 -2.02
N GLY A 11 -3.65 1.34 -2.27
CA GLY A 11 -4.39 1.00 -3.45
C GLY A 11 -5.84 1.42 -3.33
N GLY A 12 -6.73 0.61 -3.85
CA GLY A 12 -8.16 0.87 -3.85
C GLY A 12 -8.82 0.17 -5.00
N VAL A 13 -9.90 0.75 -5.50
CA VAL A 13 -10.59 0.23 -6.67
C VAL A 13 -10.07 0.96 -7.90
N PHE A 14 -9.53 0.21 -8.84
CA PHE A 14 -8.98 0.77 -10.07
C PHE A 14 -10.03 0.76 -11.16
N THR A 15 -9.86 1.61 -12.16
CA THR A 15 -10.86 1.74 -13.22
C THR A 15 -10.91 0.53 -14.14
N ASN A 16 -9.80 -0.24 -14.16
CA ASN A 16 -9.78 -1.50 -14.91
C ASN A 16 -8.66 -2.37 -14.34
N THR A 17 -8.46 -3.53 -14.94
CA THR A 17 -7.53 -4.51 -14.39
C THR A 17 -6.06 -4.24 -14.71
N ASP A 18 -5.72 -3.13 -15.35
CA ASP A 18 -4.32 -2.77 -15.50
C ASP A 18 -3.79 -2.07 -14.26
N PHE A 19 -4.66 -1.72 -13.30
CA PHE A 19 -4.30 -1.18 -11.99
C PHE A 19 -3.45 0.08 -12.07
N LYS A 20 -3.80 0.97 -12.98
CA LYS A 20 -3.05 2.21 -13.15
C LYS A 20 -3.79 3.43 -12.64
N THR A 21 -5.12 3.44 -12.74
CA THR A 21 -5.90 4.61 -12.37
C THR A 21 -6.96 4.23 -11.35
N LEU A 22 -6.90 4.86 -10.19
CA LEU A 22 -7.88 4.63 -9.12
C LEU A 22 -9.18 5.36 -9.42
N GLU A 23 -10.29 4.73 -9.04
CA GLU A 23 -11.57 5.41 -9.03
C GLU A 23 -11.59 6.41 -7.88
N GLY A 24 -12.19 7.56 -8.10
CA GLY A 24 -12.22 8.59 -7.10
C GLY A 24 -12.89 8.14 -5.82
N GLY A 25 -12.30 8.51 -4.68
CA GLY A 25 -12.86 8.19 -3.39
C GLY A 25 -12.61 6.79 -2.88
N THR A 26 -11.83 5.98 -3.62
CA THR A 26 -11.57 4.61 -3.20
C THR A 26 -10.16 4.37 -2.68
N GLU A 27 -9.32 5.38 -2.70
CA GLU A 27 -7.94 5.20 -2.29
C GLU A 27 -7.85 4.78 -0.84
N GLU A 28 -6.99 3.80 -0.56
CA GLU A 28 -6.77 3.27 0.78
C GLU A 28 -5.29 3.30 1.09
N LEU A 29 -4.98 3.56 2.36
CA LEU A 29 -3.62 3.47 2.85
C LEU A 29 -3.68 2.83 4.23
N HIS A 30 -2.93 1.76 4.41
CA HIS A 30 -2.90 1.03 5.66
C HIS A 30 -1.47 0.94 6.18
N GLY A 31 -1.31 0.97 7.48
CA GLY A 31 -0.01 0.89 8.10
C GLY A 31 0.15 2.02 9.11
N PRO A 32 1.37 2.26 9.57
CA PRO A 32 2.60 1.60 9.10
C PRO A 32 2.81 0.22 9.73
N TYR A 33 3.51 -0.62 8.99
CA TYR A 33 3.94 -1.92 9.49
C TYR A 33 5.44 -1.89 9.64
N HIS A 34 5.97 -2.61 10.62
CA HIS A 34 7.39 -2.53 10.95
C HIS A 34 8.20 -3.67 10.37
N SER A 35 7.54 -4.60 9.69
CA SER A 35 8.23 -5.65 8.97
C SER A 35 7.45 -6.00 7.73
N GLU A 36 8.14 -6.55 6.74
CA GLU A 36 7.49 -6.99 5.53
C GLU A 36 6.50 -8.11 5.81
N ALA A 37 6.83 -8.97 6.76
CA ALA A 37 5.95 -10.08 7.12
C ALA A 37 4.61 -9.58 7.65
N GLU A 38 4.64 -8.54 8.50
CA GLU A 38 3.41 -7.96 9.01
C GLU A 38 2.58 -7.35 7.90
N ALA A 39 3.24 -6.63 6.99
CA ALA A 39 2.55 -5.99 5.88
C ALA A 39 1.92 -7.03 4.96
N THR A 40 2.66 -8.09 4.67
CA THR A 40 2.14 -9.15 3.80
C THR A 40 0.95 -9.85 4.41
N ARG A 41 1.00 -10.10 5.72
CA ARG A 41 -0.12 -10.73 6.41
C ARG A 41 -1.35 -9.84 6.35
N ALA A 42 -1.19 -8.55 6.60
CA ALA A 42 -2.30 -7.62 6.52
C ALA A 42 -2.84 -7.54 5.10
N TRP A 43 -1.96 -7.53 4.12
CA TRP A 43 -2.35 -7.51 2.72
C TRP A 43 -3.21 -8.72 2.36
N GLN A 44 -2.78 -9.91 2.79
CA GLN A 44 -3.53 -11.12 2.50
C GLN A 44 -4.93 -11.07 3.10
N GLU A 45 -5.03 -10.57 4.32
CA GLU A 45 -6.32 -10.49 5.00
C GLU A 45 -7.25 -9.48 4.33
N LEU A 46 -6.71 -8.31 4.00
CA LEU A 46 -7.52 -7.27 3.37
C LEU A 46 -7.95 -7.67 1.96
N MET A 47 -7.05 -8.28 1.20
CA MET A 47 -7.40 -8.72 -0.15
C MET A 47 -8.45 -9.83 -0.12
N ARG A 48 -8.41 -10.67 0.90
CA ARG A 48 -9.40 -11.74 1.04
C ARG A 48 -10.80 -11.15 1.22
N ARG A 49 -10.92 -10.05 1.94
CA ARG A 49 -12.21 -9.41 2.19
C ARG A 49 -12.81 -8.77 0.95
N LYS A 50 -11.97 -8.46 -0.04
CA LYS A 50 -12.40 -7.77 -1.23
C LYS A 50 -12.32 -8.63 -2.47
N ILE A 51 -12.35 -9.94 -2.28
CA ILE A 51 -12.12 -10.87 -3.39
C ILE A 51 -13.18 -10.77 -4.49
N ASP A 52 -14.36 -10.27 -4.15
CA ASP A 52 -15.43 -10.13 -5.13
C ASP A 52 -15.27 -8.92 -6.04
N ILE A 53 -14.33 -8.06 -5.76
CA ILE A 53 -14.10 -6.85 -6.56
C ILE A 53 -12.84 -7.05 -7.38
N ALA A 54 -13.02 -7.41 -8.65
CA ALA A 54 -11.89 -7.77 -9.50
C ALA A 54 -10.90 -6.61 -9.69
N THR A 55 -11.37 -5.38 -9.61
CA THR A 55 -10.53 -4.21 -9.82
C THR A 55 -9.97 -3.63 -8.51
N HIS A 56 -10.28 -4.24 -7.38
CA HIS A 56 -9.71 -3.82 -6.12
C HIS A 56 -8.32 -4.43 -5.96
N ARG A 57 -7.34 -3.59 -5.60
CA ARG A 57 -5.97 -4.08 -5.40
C ARG A 57 -5.24 -3.20 -4.41
N LEU A 58 -4.46 -3.86 -3.55
CA LEU A 58 -3.54 -3.17 -2.64
C LEU A 58 -2.13 -3.64 -2.96
N PHE A 59 -1.19 -2.71 -2.88
CA PHE A 59 0.22 -2.99 -3.11
C PHE A 59 0.98 -2.83 -1.81
N VAL A 60 1.94 -3.72 -1.58
CA VAL A 60 2.85 -3.61 -0.44
C VAL A 60 3.98 -2.68 -0.87
N MET A 61 4.15 -1.59 -0.15
CA MET A 61 5.16 -0.58 -0.49
C MET A 61 6.08 -0.36 0.68
N GLN A 62 7.33 -0.12 0.37
CA GLN A 62 8.36 0.12 1.37
C GLN A 62 8.71 1.61 1.37
N ALA A 63 8.82 2.19 2.55
CA ALA A 63 9.23 3.57 2.71
C ALA A 63 10.40 3.63 3.66
N VAL A 64 11.39 4.45 3.32
CA VAL A 64 12.60 4.60 4.12
C VAL A 64 12.66 6.01 4.67
N ALA A 65 12.57 6.13 5.99
CA ALA A 65 12.73 7.40 6.67
C ALA A 65 14.23 7.69 6.85
N GLY A 66 14.58 8.93 6.93
CA GLY A 66 15.98 9.30 7.04
C GLY A 66 16.53 9.84 5.75
N ARG A 67 15.77 9.78 4.69
CA ARG A 67 16.16 10.31 3.38
C ARG A 67 15.10 11.29 2.89
N GLN A 68 14.51 11.98 3.79
CA GLN A 68 13.35 12.78 3.49
C GLN A 68 13.65 14.01 2.62
N ALA A 69 14.91 14.33 2.43
CA ALA A 69 15.24 15.49 1.62
C ALA A 69 14.65 15.41 0.22
N SER A 70 14.56 14.21 -0.30
CA SER A 70 13.99 14.03 -1.62
C SER A 70 12.51 14.35 -1.65
N LEU A 71 11.87 14.28 -0.52
CA LEU A 71 10.44 14.51 -0.44
C LEU A 71 10.10 15.99 -0.35
N ALA A 72 11.07 16.77 0.04
CA ALA A 72 10.87 18.21 0.17
C ALA A 72 10.72 18.89 -1.17
N ALA A 73 11.08 18.21 -2.19
CA ALA A 73 11.00 18.78 -3.52
C ALA A 73 9.57 19.12 -3.91
#